data_4200af03607ec3abfa20e220484967a2
#
_entry.id   4200af03607ec3abfa20e220484967a2
#
_cell.length_a   1.000
_cell.length_b   1.000
_cell.length_c   1.000
_cell.angle_alpha   90.00
_cell.angle_beta   90.00
_cell.angle_gamma   90.00
#
_symmetry.space_group_name_H-M   'P 1'
#
loop_
_entity.id
_entity.type
_entity.pdbx_description
1 polymer ?
#
loop_
_entity_poly.entity_id
_entity_poly.type
_entity_poly.pdbx_seq_one_letter_code
_entity_poly.pdbx_strand_id
1 'polypeptide(L)'
;MTAEATEKQRKTGVVQVNIPGFSPVKFFCDEDIPIGDDTAPPPLAYMCAGIGFCLMTHLTDIYTARKINVKSMKLEQKVGFNTNLSNMRQLGHMTEGKTEHIETHVLIESDEPEERIRDLMVEAENACMAHFALRNPIPWRSVLLHNGKPLIDHSG
;
A
#
# COMPACT_ATOMS: atom_id res chain seq x y z
N MET A 1 1.34 -11.33 7.82
CA MET A 1 2.52 -10.57 8.28
C MET A 1 2.62 -10.68 9.79
N THR A 2 3.83 -10.90 10.30
CA THR A 2 4.17 -10.71 11.71
C THR A 2 5.13 -9.53 11.81
N ALA A 3 4.99 -8.69 12.83
CA ALA A 3 5.88 -7.55 13.03
C ALA A 3 6.18 -7.33 14.50
N GLU A 4 7.37 -6.81 14.78
CA GLU A 4 7.85 -6.49 16.12
C GLU A 4 8.39 -5.06 16.13
N ALA A 5 8.02 -4.31 17.18
CA ALA A 5 8.63 -3.02 17.46
C ALA A 5 9.96 -3.25 18.18
N THR A 6 10.98 -2.47 17.81
CA THR A 6 12.29 -2.53 18.46
C THR A 6 12.53 -1.27 19.30
N GLU A 7 13.33 -0.33 18.81
CA GLU A 7 13.60 0.92 19.51
C GLU A 7 12.88 2.09 18.83
N LYS A 8 12.38 3.04 19.58
CA LYS A 8 11.67 4.22 19.08
C LYS A 8 10.55 3.83 18.09
N GLN A 9 10.68 4.22 16.82
CA GLN A 9 9.73 3.90 15.75
C GLN A 9 10.21 2.78 14.83
N ARG A 10 11.37 2.18 15.10
CA ARG A 10 11.88 1.06 14.29
C ARG A 10 11.07 -0.20 14.50
N LYS A 11 10.76 -0.85 13.41
CA LYS A 11 9.99 -2.09 13.35
C LYS A 11 10.64 -3.06 12.36
N THR A 12 10.55 -4.33 12.65
CA THR A 12 10.84 -5.38 11.66
C THR A 12 9.59 -6.20 11.44
N GLY A 13 9.37 -6.63 10.21
CA GLY A 13 8.23 -7.47 9.88
C GLY A 13 8.59 -8.53 8.87
N VAL A 14 7.90 -9.66 8.92
CA VAL A 14 7.98 -10.73 7.93
C VAL A 14 6.63 -10.90 7.28
N VAL A 15 6.59 -10.78 5.95
CA VAL A 15 5.41 -11.05 5.14
C VAL A 15 5.58 -12.43 4.51
N GLN A 16 4.61 -13.29 4.72
CA GLN A 16 4.51 -14.61 4.09
C GLN A 16 3.27 -14.61 3.20
N VAL A 17 3.47 -14.86 1.91
CA VAL A 17 2.36 -15.15 1.00
C VAL A 17 2.00 -16.62 1.16
N ASN A 18 0.73 -16.91 1.42
CA ASN A 18 0.26 -18.29 1.61
C ASN A 18 0.02 -19.00 0.26
N ILE A 19 1.07 -19.01 -0.56
CA ILE A 19 1.11 -19.70 -1.86
C ILE A 19 2.37 -20.55 -1.88
N PRO A 20 2.29 -21.85 -2.25
CA PRO A 20 3.46 -22.71 -2.37
C PRO A 20 4.53 -22.11 -3.28
N GLY A 21 5.80 -22.15 -2.85
CA GLY A 21 6.94 -21.66 -3.61
C GLY A 21 7.31 -20.18 -3.36
N PHE A 22 6.51 -19.43 -2.59
CA PHE A 22 6.88 -18.08 -2.17
C PHE A 22 7.67 -18.10 -0.86
N SER A 23 8.83 -17.45 -0.87
CA SER A 23 9.65 -17.28 0.32
C SER A 23 9.16 -16.10 1.16
N PRO A 24 9.31 -16.16 2.50
CA PRO A 24 9.05 -15.01 3.36
C PRO A 24 9.94 -13.83 2.98
N VAL A 25 9.40 -12.64 3.06
CA VAL A 25 10.13 -11.38 2.82
C VAL A 25 10.21 -10.60 4.12
N LYS A 26 11.42 -10.20 4.50
CA LYS A 26 11.65 -9.35 5.67
C LYS A 26 11.61 -7.89 5.27
N PHE A 27 10.86 -7.10 6.03
CA PHE A 27 10.73 -5.65 5.88
C PHE A 27 11.27 -4.95 7.13
N PHE A 28 11.84 -3.77 6.91
CA PHE A 28 12.24 -2.84 7.95
C PHE A 28 11.41 -1.57 7.82
N CYS A 29 11.06 -0.95 8.92
CA CYS A 29 10.24 0.26 8.93
C CYS A 29 10.71 1.18 10.03
N ASP A 30 10.77 2.46 9.73
CA ASP A 30 11.06 3.53 10.68
C ASP A 30 10.21 4.76 10.32
N GLU A 31 10.39 5.84 11.00
CA GLU A 31 9.81 7.14 10.69
C GLU A 31 10.93 8.15 10.48
N ASP A 32 10.62 9.24 9.78
CA ASP A 32 11.53 10.36 9.57
C ASP A 32 11.88 11.07 10.88
N ILE A 33 13.03 11.74 10.89
CA ILE A 33 13.43 12.63 12.01
C ILE A 33 12.42 13.81 12.09
N PRO A 34 11.95 14.19 13.28
CA PRO A 34 12.42 13.79 14.62
C PRO A 34 11.64 12.64 15.29
N ILE A 35 10.69 12.03 14.61
CA ILE A 35 9.82 10.98 15.16
C ILE A 35 10.58 9.66 15.27
N GLY A 36 11.30 9.30 14.23
CA GLY A 36 12.19 8.15 14.11
C GLY A 36 13.65 8.54 13.92
N ASP A 37 14.42 7.66 13.33
CA ASP A 37 15.84 7.84 13.03
C ASP A 37 16.14 7.79 11.51
N ASP A 38 15.11 7.74 10.65
CA ASP A 38 15.23 7.67 9.19
C ASP A 38 16.12 6.50 8.71
N THR A 39 15.98 5.34 9.34
CA THR A 39 16.81 4.16 9.02
C THR A 39 16.14 3.18 8.05
N ALA A 40 14.86 3.39 7.74
CA ALA A 40 14.07 2.58 6.82
C ALA A 40 12.82 3.35 6.35
N PRO A 41 12.19 2.95 5.22
CA PRO A 41 10.99 3.61 4.73
C PRO A 41 9.86 3.65 5.78
N PRO A 42 9.10 4.76 5.86
CA PRO A 42 7.95 4.85 6.76
C PRO A 42 6.78 3.96 6.28
N PRO A 43 5.82 3.61 7.16
CA PRO A 43 4.71 2.70 6.83
C PRO A 43 3.91 3.13 5.61
N LEU A 44 3.68 4.43 5.45
CA LEU A 44 2.90 4.99 4.35
C LEU A 44 3.62 4.92 3.00
N ALA A 45 4.95 4.88 2.99
CA ALA A 45 5.73 4.62 1.77
C ALA A 45 5.47 3.20 1.23
N TYR A 46 5.36 2.21 2.10
CA TYR A 46 5.00 0.84 1.71
C TYR A 46 3.58 0.76 1.16
N MET A 47 2.62 1.47 1.74
CA MET A 47 1.26 1.55 1.22
C MET A 47 1.24 2.17 -0.17
N CYS A 48 1.90 3.31 -0.34
CA CYS A 48 2.01 4.01 -1.63
C CYS A 48 2.64 3.11 -2.70
N ALA A 49 3.78 2.49 -2.40
CA ALA A 49 4.48 1.58 -3.31
C ALA A 49 3.62 0.35 -3.65
N GLY A 50 2.94 -0.24 -2.65
CA GLY A 50 2.08 -1.41 -2.84
C GLY A 50 0.93 -1.15 -3.81
N ILE A 51 0.29 0.02 -3.75
CA ILE A 51 -0.77 0.42 -4.68
C ILE A 51 -0.21 0.51 -6.11
N GLY A 52 0.89 1.24 -6.30
CA GLY A 52 1.50 1.42 -7.61
C GLY A 52 2.02 0.13 -8.22
N PHE A 53 2.75 -0.68 -7.45
CA PHE A 53 3.32 -1.94 -7.94
C PHE A 53 2.24 -2.97 -8.29
N CYS A 54 1.14 -3.02 -7.52
CA CYS A 54 0.03 -3.90 -7.83
C CYS A 54 -0.57 -3.56 -9.20
N LEU A 55 -0.83 -2.29 -9.49
CA LEU A 55 -1.35 -1.87 -10.80
C LEU A 55 -0.35 -2.15 -11.93
N MET A 56 0.94 -1.83 -11.73
CA MET A 56 1.97 -2.09 -12.74
C MET A 56 2.08 -3.57 -13.09
N THR A 57 1.93 -4.45 -12.11
CA THR A 57 1.91 -5.91 -12.35
C THR A 57 0.78 -6.28 -13.29
N HIS A 58 -0.44 -5.83 -13.02
CA HIS A 58 -1.59 -6.15 -13.88
C HIS A 58 -1.48 -5.52 -15.27
N LEU A 59 -0.98 -4.28 -15.37
CA LEU A 59 -0.69 -3.67 -16.68
C LEU A 59 0.29 -4.53 -17.47
N THR A 60 1.39 -4.96 -16.84
CA THR A 60 2.42 -5.78 -17.47
C THR A 60 1.88 -7.13 -17.92
N ASP A 61 1.13 -7.80 -17.09
CA ASP A 61 0.53 -9.11 -17.42
C ASP A 61 -0.44 -9.00 -18.58
N ILE A 62 -1.32 -8.00 -18.58
CA ILE A 62 -2.35 -7.84 -19.62
C ILE A 62 -1.72 -7.43 -20.94
N TYR A 63 -0.82 -6.43 -20.98
CA TYR A 63 -0.23 -6.04 -22.25
C TYR A 63 0.63 -7.15 -22.85
N THR A 64 1.28 -7.96 -22.01
CA THR A 64 2.04 -9.13 -22.45
C THR A 64 1.11 -10.21 -23.04
N ALA A 65 0.06 -10.59 -22.29
CA ALA A 65 -0.89 -11.61 -22.72
C ALA A 65 -1.64 -11.22 -24.01
N ARG A 66 -1.99 -9.94 -24.15
CA ARG A 66 -2.71 -9.41 -25.32
C ARG A 66 -1.81 -8.96 -26.46
N LYS A 67 -0.50 -9.09 -26.31
CA LYS A 67 0.51 -8.66 -27.29
C LYS A 67 0.32 -7.18 -27.68
N ILE A 68 0.08 -6.32 -26.70
CA ILE A 68 0.05 -4.88 -26.88
C ILE A 68 1.49 -4.37 -26.88
N ASN A 69 1.87 -3.59 -27.88
CA ASN A 69 3.23 -3.07 -27.99
C ASN A 69 3.43 -1.84 -27.10
N VAL A 70 3.92 -2.04 -25.89
CA VAL A 70 4.29 -0.98 -24.94
C VAL A 70 5.80 -0.75 -25.03
N LYS A 71 6.22 0.45 -25.45
CA LYS A 71 7.64 0.85 -25.56
C LYS A 71 8.23 1.21 -24.22
N SER A 72 7.47 1.97 -23.43
CA SER A 72 7.82 2.35 -22.06
C SER A 72 6.58 2.52 -21.21
N MET A 73 6.73 2.29 -19.91
CA MET A 73 5.69 2.54 -18.92
C MET A 73 6.31 3.14 -17.66
N LYS A 74 5.75 4.25 -17.20
CA LYS A 74 6.11 4.90 -15.94
C LYS A 74 4.83 5.11 -15.13
N LEU A 75 4.92 4.93 -13.81
CA LEU A 75 3.85 5.20 -12.89
C LEU A 75 4.30 6.22 -11.84
N GLU A 76 3.48 7.21 -11.59
CA GLU A 76 3.60 8.13 -10.46
C GLU A 76 2.42 7.92 -9.54
N GLN A 77 2.71 7.59 -8.27
CA GLN A 77 1.71 7.37 -7.23
C GLN A 77 1.80 8.46 -6.19
N LYS A 78 0.71 9.15 -5.95
CA LYS A 78 0.60 10.19 -4.92
C LYS A 78 -0.47 9.79 -3.92
N VAL A 79 -0.16 9.93 -2.64
CA VAL A 79 -1.11 9.67 -1.55
C VAL A 79 -1.05 10.84 -0.58
N GLY A 80 -2.15 11.54 -0.42
CA GLY A 80 -2.30 12.63 0.54
C GLY A 80 -2.81 12.09 1.88
N PHE A 81 -2.05 12.37 2.93
CA PHE A 81 -2.42 12.03 4.30
C PHE A 81 -2.58 13.30 5.11
N ASN A 82 -3.56 13.31 5.98
CA ASN A 82 -3.72 14.35 6.99
C ASN A 82 -3.73 13.69 8.37
N THR A 83 -2.89 14.22 9.24
CA THR A 83 -2.83 13.78 10.62
C THR A 83 -2.44 14.95 11.51
N ASN A 84 -3.21 15.17 12.55
CA ASN A 84 -2.92 16.14 13.60
C ASN A 84 -2.21 15.50 14.80
N LEU A 85 -1.49 14.41 14.55
CA LEU A 85 -1.07 13.43 15.54
C LEU A 85 -0.10 13.95 16.61
N SER A 86 0.86 14.81 16.26
CA SER A 86 1.96 15.11 17.19
C SER A 86 1.55 16.02 18.32
N ASN A 87 0.85 17.11 18.03
CA ASN A 87 0.50 18.11 19.03
C ASN A 87 -0.70 17.67 19.88
N MET A 88 -1.66 16.98 19.27
CA MET A 88 -2.89 16.56 19.97
C MET A 88 -2.68 15.39 20.94
N ARG A 89 -1.75 14.48 20.63
CA ARG A 89 -1.37 13.39 21.56
C ARG A 89 -0.79 13.91 22.86
N GLN A 90 0.05 14.94 22.80
CA GLN A 90 0.62 15.56 24.00
C GLN A 90 -0.44 16.22 24.89
N LEU A 91 -1.57 16.61 24.29
CA LEU A 91 -2.71 17.17 25.02
C LEU A 91 -3.73 16.11 25.47
N GLY A 92 -3.46 14.81 25.23
CA GLY A 92 -4.34 13.73 25.63
C GLY A 92 -5.60 13.58 24.78
N HIS A 93 -5.68 14.25 23.64
CA HIS A 93 -6.82 14.13 22.71
C HIS A 93 -6.68 12.90 21.82
N MET A 94 -7.81 12.28 21.49
CA MET A 94 -7.86 11.27 20.45
C MET A 94 -7.55 11.91 19.10
N THR A 95 -6.72 11.25 18.32
CA THR A 95 -6.27 11.72 17.00
C THR A 95 -6.86 10.85 15.91
N GLU A 96 -7.30 11.49 14.83
CA GLU A 96 -7.82 10.83 13.66
C GLU A 96 -6.82 11.01 12.51
N GLY A 97 -6.40 9.91 11.89
CA GLY A 97 -5.64 9.92 10.64
C GLY A 97 -6.60 9.80 9.47
N LYS A 98 -6.38 10.61 8.42
CA LYS A 98 -7.18 10.58 7.20
C LYS A 98 -6.30 10.40 5.97
N THR A 99 -6.75 9.55 5.05
CA THR A 99 -6.26 9.57 3.67
C THR A 99 -7.20 10.48 2.89
N GLU A 100 -6.66 11.59 2.37
CA GLU A 100 -7.47 12.63 1.71
C GLU A 100 -7.71 12.30 0.24
N HIS A 101 -6.66 11.85 -0.45
CA HIS A 101 -6.72 11.49 -1.85
C HIS A 101 -5.64 10.48 -2.22
N ILE A 102 -5.91 9.73 -3.26
CA ILE A 102 -4.96 8.82 -3.91
C ILE A 102 -5.03 9.09 -5.41
N GLU A 103 -3.89 9.44 -6.01
CA GLU A 103 -3.77 9.70 -7.43
C GLU A 103 -2.74 8.75 -8.04
N THR A 104 -3.11 8.10 -9.13
CA THR A 104 -2.23 7.24 -9.91
C THR A 104 -2.14 7.78 -11.34
N HIS A 105 -0.95 8.17 -11.77
CA HIS A 105 -0.68 8.63 -13.13
C HIS A 105 0.16 7.57 -13.83
N VAL A 106 -0.37 7.01 -14.91
CA VAL A 106 0.34 6.03 -15.76
C VAL A 106 0.67 6.68 -17.07
N LEU A 107 1.97 6.72 -17.40
CA LEU A 107 2.48 7.21 -18.67
C LEU A 107 2.89 5.99 -19.49
N ILE A 108 2.26 5.80 -20.64
CA ILE A 108 2.55 4.70 -21.57
C ILE A 108 2.95 5.29 -22.93
N GLU A 109 4.10 4.87 -23.43
CA GLU A 109 4.51 5.13 -24.80
C GLU A 109 4.24 3.90 -25.65
N SER A 110 3.46 4.08 -26.73
CA SER A 110 3.02 2.99 -27.58
C SER A 110 2.61 3.53 -28.96
N ASP A 111 2.74 2.72 -30.01
CA ASP A 111 2.16 3.01 -31.33
C ASP A 111 0.76 2.40 -31.54
N GLU A 112 0.21 1.80 -30.49
CA GLU A 112 -1.13 1.23 -30.49
C GLU A 112 -2.20 2.32 -30.53
N PRO A 113 -3.41 2.03 -31.05
CA PRO A 113 -4.53 2.96 -30.99
C PRO A 113 -4.87 3.34 -29.53
N GLU A 114 -5.26 4.60 -29.31
CA GLU A 114 -5.61 5.13 -27.98
C GLU A 114 -6.68 4.29 -27.25
N GLU A 115 -7.67 3.80 -28.00
CA GLU A 115 -8.73 2.95 -27.47
C GLU A 115 -8.15 1.68 -26.83
N ARG A 116 -7.17 1.05 -27.49
CA ARG A 116 -6.52 -0.16 -26.99
C ARG A 116 -5.72 0.08 -25.72
N ILE A 117 -5.09 1.25 -25.60
CA ILE A 117 -4.37 1.65 -24.37
C ILE A 117 -5.36 2.01 -23.26
N ARG A 118 -6.50 2.63 -23.59
CA ARG A 118 -7.57 2.89 -22.63
C ARG A 118 -8.16 1.60 -22.06
N ASP A 119 -8.46 0.64 -22.93
CA ASP A 119 -8.97 -0.67 -22.53
C ASP A 119 -7.97 -1.42 -21.62
N LEU A 120 -6.68 -1.36 -21.94
CA LEU A 120 -5.62 -1.90 -21.10
C LEU A 120 -5.67 -1.32 -19.68
N MET A 121 -5.81 0.00 -19.56
CA MET A 121 -5.87 0.66 -18.25
C MET A 121 -7.10 0.24 -17.46
N VAL A 122 -8.29 0.27 -18.09
CA VAL A 122 -9.56 -0.11 -17.45
C VAL A 122 -9.52 -1.56 -16.96
N GLU A 123 -8.99 -2.47 -17.77
CA GLU A 123 -8.87 -3.87 -17.39
C GLU A 123 -7.87 -4.06 -16.23
N ALA A 124 -6.72 -3.39 -16.29
CA ALA A 124 -5.72 -3.46 -15.23
C ALA A 124 -6.25 -2.93 -13.89
N GLU A 125 -6.97 -1.80 -13.89
CA GLU A 125 -7.62 -1.28 -12.69
C GLU A 125 -8.67 -2.25 -12.13
N ASN A 126 -9.46 -2.89 -12.98
CA ASN A 126 -10.46 -3.86 -12.56
C ASN A 126 -9.83 -5.14 -12.00
N ALA A 127 -8.70 -5.58 -12.54
CA ALA A 127 -7.96 -6.73 -12.04
C ALA A 127 -7.15 -6.43 -10.76
N CYS A 128 -6.82 -5.16 -10.51
CA CYS A 128 -5.93 -4.76 -9.43
C CYS A 128 -6.60 -4.84 -8.06
N MET A 129 -6.12 -5.74 -7.21
CA MET A 129 -6.64 -5.94 -5.86
C MET A 129 -6.45 -4.69 -4.97
N ALA A 130 -5.35 -3.95 -5.13
CA ALA A 130 -5.15 -2.72 -4.40
C ALA A 130 -6.19 -1.66 -4.80
N HIS A 131 -6.45 -1.47 -6.10
CA HIS A 131 -7.50 -0.56 -6.58
C HIS A 131 -8.91 -1.03 -6.19
N PHE A 132 -9.15 -2.34 -6.13
CA PHE A 132 -10.40 -2.87 -5.59
C PHE A 132 -10.59 -2.44 -4.13
N ALA A 133 -9.55 -2.59 -3.29
CA ALA A 133 -9.60 -2.20 -1.89
C ALA A 133 -9.82 -0.70 -1.69
N LEU A 134 -9.28 0.16 -2.58
CA LEU A 134 -9.51 1.60 -2.53
C LEU A 134 -10.93 2.03 -2.90
N ARG A 135 -11.58 1.28 -3.78
CA ARG A 135 -12.93 1.60 -4.31
C ARG A 135 -14.08 0.97 -3.53
N ASN A 136 -13.78 -0.01 -2.66
CA ASN A 136 -14.79 -0.80 -1.98
C ASN A 136 -14.54 -0.87 -0.48
N PRO A 137 -15.58 -0.88 0.34
CA PRO A 137 -15.43 -1.20 1.76
C PRO A 137 -15.00 -2.67 1.90
N ILE A 138 -13.87 -2.88 2.56
CA ILE A 138 -13.32 -4.22 2.82
C ILE A 138 -13.60 -4.58 4.27
N PRO A 139 -14.19 -5.75 4.57
CA PRO A 139 -14.34 -6.21 5.93
C PRO A 139 -12.99 -6.28 6.64
N TRP A 140 -12.91 -5.72 7.82
CA TRP A 140 -11.71 -5.72 8.62
C TRP A 140 -12.00 -6.19 10.05
N ARG A 141 -10.98 -6.70 10.73
CA ARG A 141 -11.05 -7.10 12.13
C ARG A 141 -9.73 -6.80 12.83
N SER A 142 -9.81 -6.16 13.98
CA SER A 142 -8.67 -5.89 14.87
C SER A 142 -8.91 -6.52 16.23
N VAL A 143 -7.96 -7.32 16.70
CA VAL A 143 -8.01 -7.99 18.00
C VAL A 143 -6.80 -7.56 18.83
N LEU A 144 -7.04 -7.07 20.02
CA LEU A 144 -6.01 -6.81 21.02
C LEU A 144 -6.00 -7.92 22.06
N LEU A 145 -4.84 -8.53 22.26
CA LEU A 145 -4.59 -9.46 23.36
C LEU A 145 -3.74 -8.76 24.42
N HIS A 146 -4.20 -8.78 25.66
CA HIS A 146 -3.42 -8.33 26.82
C HIS A 146 -3.14 -9.53 27.71
N ASN A 147 -1.85 -9.84 27.91
CA ASN A 147 -1.41 -11.00 28.68
C ASN A 147 -2.09 -12.32 28.23
N GLY A 148 -2.25 -12.49 26.90
CA GLY A 148 -2.85 -13.67 26.27
C GLY A 148 -4.38 -13.72 26.32
N LYS A 149 -5.06 -12.71 26.87
CA LYS A 149 -6.53 -12.63 26.92
C LYS A 149 -7.03 -11.56 25.96
N PRO A 150 -8.10 -11.85 25.18
CA PRO A 150 -8.74 -10.84 24.35
C PRO A 150 -9.24 -9.66 25.20
N LEU A 151 -8.85 -8.45 24.80
CA LEU A 151 -9.28 -7.20 25.43
C LEU A 151 -10.17 -6.37 24.51
N ILE A 152 -9.86 -6.35 23.24
CA ILE A 152 -10.61 -5.66 22.20
C ILE A 152 -10.78 -6.62 21.02
N ASP A 153 -11.97 -6.60 20.42
CA ASP A 153 -12.30 -7.29 19.16
C ASP A 153 -13.25 -6.39 18.36
N HIS A 154 -12.68 -5.65 17.43
CA HIS A 154 -13.39 -4.72 16.57
C HIS A 154 -13.42 -5.24 15.14
N SER A 155 -14.57 -5.09 14.47
CA SER A 155 -14.75 -5.40 13.05
C SER A 155 -15.63 -4.35 12.37
N GLY A 156 -15.46 -4.15 11.07
CA GLY A 156 -16.27 -3.26 10.24
C GLY A 156 -16.39 -3.79 8.81
#